data_a6c546cb3f98cdc21157cdbfcb9f2a65
#
_entry.id   a6c546cb3f98cdc21157cdbfcb9f2a65
#
_cell.length_a   1.000
_cell.length_b   1.000
_cell.length_c   1.000
_cell.angle_alpha   90.00
_cell.angle_beta   90.00
_cell.angle_gamma   90.00
#
_symmetry.space_group_name_H-M   'P 1'
#
loop_
_entity.id
_entity.type
_entity.pdbx_description
1 polymer ?
#
loop_
_entity_poly.entity_id
_entity_poly.type
_entity_poly.pdbx_seq_one_letter_code
_entity_poly.pdbx_strand_id
1 'polypeptide(L)'
;MSDLNKIKQLRQSTGAGFKDCNVAIKESRGNLDKAVEILRVKGISKASKKMLRDAKEGVVALSGDQNKASIIEVNCETDFVAKNEDFINFVKELSEINNSVNSDIDKLKKTIMNNKKTVEENLVSMIAKIGEKITLGRVKTLNHENSKNYFYLHTVVKDNLSKIAVITSINTKVKSEKIDLFGKQLSMHIAASNPISVNPDEIKQEILDKEQKLVTEELKNSGKPEDIAKKISSGKMNKFKEDNSLMTQQWVMEPKKKVKNIIEELGFKDLKIIDFYRIKIGD
;
A
#
# COMPACT_ATOMS: atom_id res chain seq x y z
N MET A 1 -37.61 6.46 -28.42
CA MET A 1 -36.78 7.22 -27.46
C MET A 1 -35.79 8.04 -28.25
N SER A 2 -35.65 9.34 -28.01
CA SER A 2 -34.68 10.16 -28.74
C SER A 2 -33.23 9.71 -28.41
N ASP A 3 -32.30 9.94 -29.35
CA ASP A 3 -30.90 9.59 -29.12
C ASP A 3 -30.31 10.30 -27.88
N LEU A 4 -30.78 11.50 -27.60
CA LEU A 4 -30.40 12.26 -26.40
C LEU A 4 -30.78 11.54 -25.10
N ASN A 5 -31.98 10.95 -25.05
CA ASN A 5 -32.44 10.17 -23.89
C ASN A 5 -31.63 8.89 -23.71
N LYS A 6 -31.31 8.19 -24.80
CA LYS A 6 -30.44 7.02 -24.80
C LYS A 6 -29.01 7.36 -24.33
N ILE A 7 -28.46 8.51 -24.76
CA ILE A 7 -27.15 9.00 -24.31
C ILE A 7 -27.18 9.29 -22.81
N LYS A 8 -28.24 9.95 -22.28
CA LYS A 8 -28.37 10.20 -20.85
C LYS A 8 -28.44 8.90 -20.05
N GLN A 9 -29.26 7.94 -20.49
CA GLN A 9 -29.36 6.62 -19.86
C GLN A 9 -28.04 5.86 -19.88
N LEU A 10 -27.32 5.86 -21.02
CA LEU A 10 -26.04 5.20 -21.17
C LEU A 10 -24.96 5.85 -20.26
N ARG A 11 -24.98 7.18 -20.10
CA ARG A 11 -24.11 7.89 -19.16
C ARG A 11 -24.39 7.51 -17.70
N GLN A 12 -25.66 7.44 -17.32
CA GLN A 12 -26.05 7.06 -15.96
C GLN A 12 -25.60 5.62 -15.63
N SER A 13 -25.74 4.70 -16.58
CA SER A 13 -25.39 3.29 -16.36
C SER A 13 -23.90 2.98 -16.45
N THR A 14 -23.11 3.76 -17.22
CA THR A 14 -21.71 3.46 -17.51
C THR A 14 -20.73 4.46 -16.91
N GLY A 15 -21.17 5.65 -16.53
CA GLY A 15 -20.32 6.76 -16.12
C GLY A 15 -19.46 7.37 -17.23
N ALA A 16 -19.58 6.89 -18.48
CA ALA A 16 -18.78 7.37 -19.61
C ALA A 16 -19.12 8.83 -20.01
N GLY A 17 -18.15 9.52 -20.60
CA GLY A 17 -18.32 10.89 -21.05
C GLY A 17 -19.38 11.04 -22.14
N PHE A 18 -20.02 12.23 -22.25
CA PHE A 18 -21.09 12.50 -23.24
C PHE A 18 -20.65 12.16 -24.67
N LYS A 19 -19.43 12.58 -25.06
CA LYS A 19 -18.87 12.34 -26.40
C LYS A 19 -18.77 10.85 -26.72
N ASP A 20 -18.26 10.06 -25.77
CA ASP A 20 -18.10 8.61 -25.95
C ASP A 20 -19.46 7.90 -26.03
N CYS A 21 -20.42 8.30 -25.19
CA CYS A 21 -21.78 7.76 -25.23
C CYS A 21 -22.49 8.09 -26.55
N ASN A 22 -22.33 9.34 -27.05
CA ASN A 22 -22.92 9.74 -28.35
C ASN A 22 -22.34 8.89 -29.49
N VAL A 23 -21.04 8.70 -29.52
CA VAL A 23 -20.35 7.87 -30.53
C VAL A 23 -20.84 6.42 -30.42
N ALA A 24 -20.90 5.84 -29.21
CA ALA A 24 -21.35 4.47 -29.00
C ALA A 24 -22.83 4.26 -29.40
N ILE A 25 -23.72 5.20 -29.12
CA ILE A 25 -25.14 5.15 -29.56
C ILE A 25 -25.24 5.17 -31.10
N LYS A 26 -24.45 6.01 -31.78
CA LYS A 26 -24.43 6.06 -33.25
C LYS A 26 -23.88 4.75 -33.85
N GLU A 27 -22.76 4.25 -33.36
CA GLU A 27 -22.11 3.02 -33.82
C GLU A 27 -23.01 1.79 -33.58
N SER A 28 -23.75 1.76 -32.47
CA SER A 28 -24.69 0.69 -32.14
C SER A 28 -26.06 0.84 -32.82
N ARG A 29 -26.25 1.88 -33.63
CA ARG A 29 -27.53 2.22 -34.26
C ARG A 29 -28.67 2.35 -33.22
N GLY A 30 -28.36 2.94 -32.06
CA GLY A 30 -29.33 3.18 -31.00
C GLY A 30 -29.60 1.96 -30.09
N ASN A 31 -28.89 0.84 -30.24
CA ASN A 31 -29.01 -0.30 -29.36
C ASN A 31 -28.15 -0.06 -28.10
N LEU A 32 -28.79 -0.01 -26.92
CA LEU A 32 -28.12 0.31 -25.66
C LEU A 32 -27.10 -0.77 -25.22
N ASP A 33 -27.45 -2.05 -25.36
CA ASP A 33 -26.56 -3.14 -24.93
C ASP A 33 -25.27 -3.19 -25.78
N LYS A 34 -25.43 -3.07 -27.12
CA LYS A 34 -24.29 -2.93 -28.01
C LYS A 34 -23.46 -1.66 -27.74
N ALA A 35 -24.11 -0.55 -27.35
CA ALA A 35 -23.42 0.68 -27.00
C ALA A 35 -22.58 0.49 -25.72
N VAL A 36 -23.07 -0.28 -24.73
CA VAL A 36 -22.30 -0.65 -23.53
C VAL A 36 -21.08 -1.47 -23.90
N GLU A 37 -21.21 -2.47 -24.80
CA GLU A 37 -20.05 -3.25 -25.28
C GLU A 37 -19.01 -2.39 -26.00
N ILE A 38 -19.45 -1.48 -26.88
CA ILE A 38 -18.57 -0.54 -27.58
C ILE A 38 -17.81 0.33 -26.58
N LEU A 39 -18.49 0.85 -25.54
CA LEU A 39 -17.84 1.62 -24.49
C LEU A 39 -16.84 0.79 -23.68
N ARG A 40 -17.16 -0.47 -23.41
CA ARG A 40 -16.24 -1.40 -22.72
C ARG A 40 -14.96 -1.62 -23.53
N VAL A 41 -15.06 -1.93 -24.81
CA VAL A 41 -13.89 -2.11 -25.71
C VAL A 41 -13.06 -0.82 -25.79
N LYS A 42 -13.71 0.33 -25.96
CA LYS A 42 -13.01 1.65 -25.98
C LYS A 42 -12.37 1.97 -24.64
N GLY A 43 -12.99 1.60 -23.53
CA GLY A 43 -12.45 1.73 -22.18
C GLY A 43 -11.18 0.93 -21.99
N ILE A 44 -11.14 -0.33 -22.43
CA ILE A 44 -9.95 -1.18 -22.40
C ILE A 44 -8.81 -0.54 -23.22
N SER A 45 -9.09 -0.05 -24.43
CA SER A 45 -8.07 0.62 -25.27
C SER A 45 -7.53 1.90 -24.62
N LYS A 46 -8.41 2.71 -23.98
CA LYS A 46 -7.99 3.90 -23.25
C LYS A 46 -7.13 3.56 -22.04
N ALA A 47 -7.54 2.56 -21.25
CA ALA A 47 -6.79 2.10 -20.10
C ALA A 47 -5.39 1.62 -20.50
N SER A 48 -5.28 0.79 -21.55
CA SER A 48 -4.00 0.27 -22.04
C SER A 48 -3.03 1.40 -22.43
N LYS A 49 -3.52 2.44 -23.11
CA LYS A 49 -2.69 3.61 -23.46
C LYS A 49 -2.19 4.39 -22.25
N LYS A 50 -2.91 4.35 -21.13
CA LYS A 50 -2.51 5.03 -19.90
C LYS A 50 -1.47 4.26 -19.09
N MET A 51 -1.37 2.94 -19.27
CA MET A 51 -0.47 2.09 -18.47
C MET A 51 1.00 2.44 -18.57
N LEU A 52 1.42 3.16 -19.61
CA LEU A 52 2.81 3.62 -19.79
C LEU A 52 3.15 4.89 -18.98
N ARG A 53 2.15 5.52 -18.33
CA ARG A 53 2.38 6.73 -17.54
C ARG A 53 2.87 6.41 -16.14
N ASP A 54 3.50 7.38 -15.48
CA ASP A 54 3.83 7.29 -14.07
C ASP A 54 2.59 7.55 -13.20
N ALA A 55 2.42 6.74 -12.16
CA ALA A 55 1.38 6.88 -11.16
C ALA A 55 2.03 6.79 -9.77
N LYS A 56 2.52 7.92 -9.27
CA LYS A 56 3.26 8.04 -8.00
C LYS A 56 2.40 8.62 -6.87
N GLU A 57 1.22 9.12 -7.19
CA GLU A 57 0.20 9.53 -6.23
C GLU A 57 -0.73 8.36 -5.91
N GLY A 58 -1.70 8.56 -5.00
CA GLY A 58 -2.66 7.53 -4.62
C GLY A 58 -2.99 7.54 -3.14
N VAL A 59 -3.52 6.42 -2.67
CA VAL A 59 -3.81 6.18 -1.26
C VAL A 59 -3.47 4.75 -0.86
N VAL A 60 -3.18 4.57 0.42
CA VAL A 60 -3.13 3.26 1.07
C VAL A 60 -4.40 3.09 1.87
N ALA A 61 -5.10 1.98 1.67
CA ALA A 61 -6.30 1.63 2.40
C ALA A 61 -6.03 0.52 3.41
N LEU A 62 -6.60 0.67 4.60
CA LEU A 62 -6.58 -0.31 5.68
C LEU A 62 -7.97 -0.95 5.80
N SER A 63 -8.02 -2.27 5.99
CA SER A 63 -9.24 -3.02 6.30
C SER A 63 -8.96 -4.14 7.29
N GLY A 64 -9.99 -4.55 8.02
CA GLY A 64 -9.89 -5.61 9.02
C GLY A 64 -9.88 -5.10 10.45
N ASP A 65 -9.42 -5.94 11.36
CA ASP A 65 -9.45 -5.72 12.81
C ASP A 65 -8.14 -6.17 13.49
N GLN A 66 -8.17 -6.25 14.82
CA GLN A 66 -7.01 -6.66 15.61
C GLN A 66 -6.57 -8.12 15.39
N ASN A 67 -7.43 -8.98 14.86
CA ASN A 67 -7.10 -10.38 14.60
C ASN A 67 -6.53 -10.55 13.19
N LYS A 68 -7.14 -9.88 12.23
CA LYS A 68 -6.75 -9.94 10.83
C LYS A 68 -6.85 -8.56 10.20
N ALA A 69 -5.76 -8.06 9.67
CA ALA A 69 -5.71 -6.75 9.03
C ALA A 69 -4.97 -6.79 7.71
N SER A 70 -5.40 -5.98 6.78
CA SER A 70 -4.76 -5.83 5.48
C SER A 70 -4.61 -4.39 5.06
N ILE A 71 -3.57 -4.12 4.29
CA ILE A 71 -3.38 -2.86 3.58
C ILE A 71 -3.21 -3.10 2.09
N ILE A 72 -3.69 -2.15 1.31
CA ILE A 72 -3.57 -2.13 -0.14
C ILE A 72 -3.21 -0.74 -0.62
N GLU A 73 -2.24 -0.66 -1.50
CA GLU A 73 -1.85 0.54 -2.21
C GLU A 73 -2.59 0.63 -3.53
N VAL A 74 -3.21 1.79 -3.79
CA VAL A 74 -3.83 2.10 -5.08
C VAL A 74 -3.26 3.42 -5.57
N ASN A 75 -2.53 3.35 -6.69
CA ASN A 75 -1.84 4.49 -7.25
C ASN A 75 -2.64 5.17 -8.35
N CYS A 76 -2.48 6.49 -8.47
CA CYS A 76 -3.02 7.34 -9.54
C CYS A 76 -1.97 8.38 -9.97
N GLU A 77 -2.26 9.16 -11.03
CA GLU A 77 -1.31 10.13 -11.56
C GLU A 77 -1.25 11.40 -10.68
N THR A 78 -2.40 11.85 -10.13
CA THR A 78 -2.51 13.11 -9.38
C THR A 78 -3.14 12.96 -8.00
N ASP A 79 -2.84 13.92 -7.12
CA ASP A 79 -3.47 14.03 -5.81
C ASP A 79 -4.96 14.44 -5.88
N PHE A 80 -5.39 15.08 -6.97
CA PHE A 80 -6.80 15.37 -7.23
C PHE A 80 -7.61 14.08 -7.36
N VAL A 81 -7.11 13.09 -8.10
CA VAL A 81 -7.75 11.79 -8.23
C VAL A 81 -7.71 11.01 -6.90
N ALA A 82 -6.62 11.09 -6.15
CA ALA A 82 -6.53 10.49 -4.82
C ALA A 82 -7.59 11.00 -3.83
N LYS A 83 -8.17 12.19 -4.08
CA LYS A 83 -9.23 12.82 -3.28
C LYS A 83 -10.62 12.72 -3.93
N ASN A 84 -10.71 12.14 -5.14
CA ASN A 84 -11.98 12.01 -5.86
C ASN A 84 -12.87 10.97 -5.19
N GLU A 85 -14.18 11.26 -5.04
CA GLU A 85 -15.09 10.37 -4.32
C GLU A 85 -15.30 9.02 -5.00
N ASP A 86 -15.36 8.96 -6.33
CA ASP A 86 -15.49 7.68 -7.06
C ASP A 86 -14.26 6.80 -6.80
N PHE A 87 -13.05 7.39 -6.83
CA PHE A 87 -11.81 6.71 -6.54
C PHE A 87 -11.77 6.23 -5.09
N ILE A 88 -12.12 7.08 -4.13
CA ILE A 88 -12.16 6.75 -2.70
C ILE A 88 -13.13 5.59 -2.43
N ASN A 89 -14.33 5.63 -3.00
CA ASN A 89 -15.33 4.58 -2.82
C ASN A 89 -14.87 3.25 -3.43
N PHE A 90 -14.26 3.30 -4.61
CA PHE A 90 -13.65 2.13 -5.24
C PHE A 90 -12.55 1.52 -4.35
N VAL A 91 -11.65 2.36 -3.81
CA VAL A 91 -10.55 1.89 -2.96
C VAL A 91 -11.04 1.33 -1.62
N LYS A 92 -12.11 1.90 -1.03
CA LYS A 92 -12.72 1.36 0.19
C LYS A 92 -13.25 -0.06 -0.03
N GLU A 93 -14.08 -0.27 -1.04
CA GLU A 93 -14.60 -1.60 -1.37
C GLU A 93 -13.46 -2.58 -1.71
N LEU A 94 -12.47 -2.12 -2.47
CA LEU A 94 -11.29 -2.90 -2.81
C LEU A 94 -10.49 -3.35 -1.57
N SER A 95 -10.39 -2.51 -0.54
CA SER A 95 -9.67 -2.85 0.69
C SER A 95 -10.35 -3.96 1.48
N GLU A 96 -11.68 -3.99 1.51
CA GLU A 96 -12.47 -5.05 2.14
C GLU A 96 -12.29 -6.38 1.40
N ILE A 97 -12.33 -6.33 0.07
CA ILE A 97 -12.06 -7.51 -0.77
C ILE A 97 -10.62 -8.00 -0.55
N ASN A 98 -9.63 -7.10 -0.51
CA ASN A 98 -8.24 -7.46 -0.25
C ASN A 98 -8.08 -8.22 1.07
N ASN A 99 -8.75 -7.76 2.12
CA ASN A 99 -8.76 -8.45 3.41
C ASN A 99 -9.41 -9.85 3.31
N SER A 100 -10.50 -9.99 2.57
CA SER A 100 -11.22 -11.26 2.40
C SER A 100 -10.38 -12.31 1.67
N VAL A 101 -9.60 -11.91 0.67
CA VAL A 101 -8.75 -12.78 -0.16
C VAL A 101 -7.32 -12.92 0.36
N ASN A 102 -7.00 -12.42 1.56
CA ASN A 102 -5.66 -12.48 2.17
C ASN A 102 -4.55 -11.87 1.30
N SER A 103 -4.84 -10.75 0.62
CA SER A 103 -3.91 -10.06 -0.29
C SER A 103 -3.40 -10.93 -1.46
N ASP A 104 -4.17 -11.92 -1.88
CA ASP A 104 -3.94 -12.66 -3.12
C ASP A 104 -4.38 -11.79 -4.30
N ILE A 105 -3.43 -11.21 -5.01
CA ILE A 105 -3.69 -10.21 -6.08
C ILE A 105 -4.47 -10.79 -7.26
N ASP A 106 -4.29 -12.07 -7.57
CA ASP A 106 -4.98 -12.72 -8.68
C ASP A 106 -6.44 -13.02 -8.33
N LYS A 107 -6.69 -13.45 -7.10
CA LYS A 107 -8.05 -13.59 -6.57
C LYS A 107 -8.72 -12.24 -6.44
N LEU A 108 -8.00 -11.22 -5.92
CA LEU A 108 -8.50 -9.86 -5.80
C LEU A 108 -9.04 -9.34 -7.11
N LYS A 109 -8.27 -9.42 -8.19
CA LYS A 109 -8.67 -8.95 -9.53
C LYS A 109 -9.93 -9.61 -10.07
N LYS A 110 -10.11 -10.90 -9.77
CA LYS A 110 -11.24 -11.72 -10.24
C LYS A 110 -12.47 -11.62 -9.35
N THR A 111 -12.36 -11.09 -8.14
CA THR A 111 -13.49 -10.97 -7.21
C THR A 111 -14.54 -9.99 -7.74
N ILE A 112 -15.80 -10.36 -7.57
CA ILE A 112 -16.94 -9.55 -7.99
C ILE A 112 -17.23 -8.50 -6.92
N MET A 113 -17.35 -7.24 -7.35
CA MET A 113 -17.72 -6.08 -6.54
C MET A 113 -19.25 -5.93 -6.47
N ASN A 114 -19.73 -5.05 -5.61
CA ASN A 114 -21.17 -4.80 -5.37
C ASN A 114 -21.97 -4.48 -6.65
N ASN A 115 -21.32 -3.89 -7.64
CA ASN A 115 -21.92 -3.58 -8.96
C ASN A 115 -21.92 -4.77 -9.93
N LYS A 116 -21.68 -6.00 -9.46
CA LYS A 116 -21.66 -7.26 -10.23
C LYS A 116 -20.59 -7.34 -11.33
N LYS A 117 -19.54 -6.50 -11.26
CA LYS A 117 -18.36 -6.56 -12.13
C LYS A 117 -17.15 -6.99 -11.31
N THR A 118 -16.16 -7.57 -11.96
CA THR A 118 -14.90 -7.91 -11.31
C THR A 118 -14.12 -6.64 -10.93
N VAL A 119 -13.19 -6.76 -9.99
CA VAL A 119 -12.25 -5.68 -9.64
C VAL A 119 -11.52 -5.18 -10.89
N GLU A 120 -11.06 -6.09 -11.76
CA GLU A 120 -10.35 -5.73 -12.98
C GLU A 120 -11.23 -4.93 -13.96
N GLU A 121 -12.49 -5.33 -14.16
CA GLU A 121 -13.43 -4.57 -14.98
C GLU A 121 -13.73 -3.20 -14.40
N ASN A 122 -13.84 -3.09 -13.08
CA ASN A 122 -14.03 -1.81 -12.38
C ASN A 122 -12.81 -0.91 -12.51
N LEU A 123 -11.59 -1.48 -12.40
CA LEU A 123 -10.34 -0.72 -12.59
C LEU A 123 -10.28 -0.13 -14.01
N VAL A 124 -10.57 -0.92 -15.05
CA VAL A 124 -10.62 -0.43 -16.44
C VAL A 124 -11.69 0.66 -16.61
N SER A 125 -12.85 0.47 -16.01
CA SER A 125 -13.94 1.45 -16.07
C SER A 125 -13.56 2.76 -15.37
N MET A 126 -12.86 2.67 -14.23
CA MET A 126 -12.37 3.83 -13.46
C MET A 126 -11.33 4.62 -14.26
N ILE A 127 -10.34 3.94 -14.86
CA ILE A 127 -9.34 4.57 -15.73
C ILE A 127 -10.01 5.27 -16.91
N ALA A 128 -11.01 4.64 -17.54
CA ALA A 128 -11.73 5.22 -18.66
C ALA A 128 -12.56 6.46 -18.26
N LYS A 129 -13.16 6.44 -17.05
CA LYS A 129 -14.00 7.52 -16.51
C LYS A 129 -13.17 8.72 -16.09
N ILE A 130 -12.13 8.49 -15.28
CA ILE A 130 -11.28 9.54 -14.70
C ILE A 130 -10.27 10.07 -15.73
N GLY A 131 -9.76 9.18 -16.61
CA GLY A 131 -8.79 9.55 -17.63
C GLY A 131 -7.33 9.54 -17.17
N GLU A 132 -7.06 9.01 -15.98
CA GLU A 132 -5.72 8.79 -15.43
C GLU A 132 -5.38 7.31 -15.32
N LYS A 133 -4.07 7.00 -15.27
CA LYS A 133 -3.59 5.67 -14.88
C LYS A 133 -3.98 5.41 -13.43
N ILE A 134 -4.59 4.27 -13.19
CA ILE A 134 -4.85 3.74 -11.83
C ILE A 134 -4.30 2.33 -11.78
N THR A 135 -3.53 2.01 -10.74
CA THR A 135 -2.93 0.69 -10.57
C THR A 135 -3.07 0.18 -9.15
N LEU A 136 -3.19 -1.14 -9.03
CA LEU A 136 -3.06 -1.83 -7.75
C LEU A 136 -1.57 -2.00 -7.48
N GLY A 137 -1.12 -1.46 -6.35
CA GLY A 137 0.26 -1.53 -5.91
C GLY A 137 0.48 -2.68 -4.92
N ARG A 138 1.25 -2.39 -3.87
CA ARG A 138 1.59 -3.35 -2.81
C ARG A 138 0.38 -3.75 -1.99
N VAL A 139 0.30 -5.01 -1.61
CA VAL A 139 -0.73 -5.56 -0.75
C VAL A 139 -0.10 -6.42 0.35
N LYS A 140 -0.69 -6.41 1.53
CA LYS A 140 -0.26 -7.30 2.61
C LYS A 140 -1.41 -7.53 3.59
N THR A 141 -1.56 -8.79 4.02
CA THR A 141 -2.43 -9.17 5.14
C THR A 141 -1.57 -9.75 6.25
N LEU A 142 -1.82 -9.30 7.49
CA LEU A 142 -1.27 -9.91 8.70
C LEU A 142 -2.41 -10.64 9.43
N ASN A 143 -2.22 -11.95 9.61
CA ASN A 143 -3.14 -12.85 10.30
C ASN A 143 -2.32 -13.94 10.99
N HIS A 144 -1.63 -13.57 12.08
CA HIS A 144 -0.80 -14.49 12.85
C HIS A 144 -1.57 -15.01 14.06
N GLU A 145 -1.51 -16.31 14.29
CA GLU A 145 -2.12 -16.93 15.48
C GLU A 145 -1.54 -16.33 16.77
N ASN A 146 -2.39 -16.18 17.77
CA ASN A 146 -2.04 -15.62 19.08
C ASN A 146 -1.40 -14.21 19.02
N SER A 147 -1.64 -13.47 17.96
CA SER A 147 -1.14 -12.12 17.78
C SER A 147 -2.27 -11.10 17.69
N LYS A 148 -1.97 -9.87 18.07
CA LYS A 148 -2.87 -8.72 17.94
C LYS A 148 -2.25 -7.72 16.99
N ASN A 149 -3.04 -7.25 16.03
CA ASN A 149 -2.61 -6.24 15.07
C ASN A 149 -2.91 -4.83 15.60
N TYR A 150 -1.96 -3.93 15.38
CA TYR A 150 -2.04 -2.51 15.67
C TYR A 150 -1.81 -1.73 14.38
N PHE A 151 -2.41 -0.54 14.28
CA PHE A 151 -2.42 0.24 13.05
C PHE A 151 -2.01 1.67 13.30
N TYR A 152 -1.39 2.26 12.28
CA TYR A 152 -1.19 3.70 12.21
C TYR A 152 -1.38 4.21 10.79
N LEU A 153 -2.17 5.26 10.65
CA LEU A 153 -2.42 5.96 9.40
C LEU A 153 -1.88 7.38 9.51
N HIS A 154 -1.00 7.76 8.60
CA HIS A 154 -0.42 9.10 8.57
C HIS A 154 -0.82 9.83 7.29
N THR A 155 -1.12 11.13 7.42
CA THR A 155 -1.70 11.95 6.35
C THR A 155 -2.99 11.31 5.84
N VAL A 156 -3.97 11.23 6.73
CA VAL A 156 -5.29 10.65 6.45
C VAL A 156 -6.00 11.48 5.39
N VAL A 157 -6.47 10.82 4.34
CA VAL A 157 -7.25 11.44 3.25
C VAL A 157 -8.74 11.32 3.54
N LYS A 158 -9.18 10.14 3.99
CA LYS A 158 -10.52 9.82 4.48
C LYS A 158 -10.42 8.59 5.39
N ASP A 159 -11.53 8.20 6.05
CA ASP A 159 -11.56 7.05 6.96
C ASP A 159 -10.85 5.82 6.38
N ASN A 160 -9.87 5.29 7.09
CA ASN A 160 -9.04 4.14 6.70
C ASN A 160 -8.21 4.30 5.42
N LEU A 161 -8.11 5.53 4.89
CA LEU A 161 -7.34 5.88 3.69
C LEU A 161 -6.31 6.95 4.02
N SER A 162 -5.05 6.71 3.69
CA SER A 162 -3.94 7.61 4.06
C SER A 162 -2.83 7.60 3.02
N LYS A 163 -1.84 8.46 3.20
CA LYS A 163 -0.60 8.44 2.37
C LYS A 163 0.44 7.46 2.91
N ILE A 164 0.39 7.16 4.22
CA ILE A 164 1.23 6.13 4.86
C ILE A 164 0.32 5.28 5.75
N ALA A 165 0.42 3.98 5.62
CA ALA A 165 -0.23 3.03 6.51
C ALA A 165 0.76 1.99 7.03
N VAL A 166 0.60 1.64 8.30
CA VAL A 166 1.38 0.60 8.97
C VAL A 166 0.43 -0.37 9.67
N ILE A 167 0.73 -1.66 9.53
CA ILE A 167 0.18 -2.73 10.38
C ILE A 167 1.35 -3.34 11.13
N THR A 168 1.20 -3.56 12.44
CA THR A 168 2.19 -4.24 13.28
C THR A 168 1.52 -5.37 14.04
N SER A 169 2.07 -6.57 13.97
CA SER A 169 1.57 -7.76 14.66
C SER A 169 2.43 -8.07 15.89
N ILE A 170 1.80 -8.09 17.06
CA ILE A 170 2.44 -8.37 18.35
C ILE A 170 1.81 -9.61 18.95
N ASN A 171 2.65 -10.60 19.31
CA ASN A 171 2.26 -11.78 20.06
C ASN A 171 2.52 -11.55 21.54
N THR A 172 1.53 -11.84 22.37
CA THR A 172 1.63 -11.89 23.84
C THR A 172 0.40 -12.58 24.42
N LYS A 173 0.60 -13.29 25.51
CA LYS A 173 -0.49 -13.92 26.28
C LYS A 173 -1.20 -12.94 27.21
N VAL A 174 -0.60 -11.79 27.46
CA VAL A 174 -1.10 -10.77 28.39
C VAL A 174 -1.97 -9.77 27.65
N LYS A 175 -3.17 -9.51 28.18
CA LYS A 175 -4.03 -8.39 27.76
C LYS A 175 -3.80 -7.23 28.70
N SER A 176 -3.28 -6.11 28.19
CA SER A 176 -2.96 -4.93 29.00
C SER A 176 -3.06 -3.67 28.16
N GLU A 177 -3.64 -2.61 28.74
CA GLU A 177 -3.68 -1.28 28.11
C GLU A 177 -2.28 -0.74 27.79
N LYS A 178 -1.27 -1.10 28.59
CA LYS A 178 0.14 -0.75 28.29
C LYS A 178 0.62 -1.36 26.98
N ILE A 179 0.24 -2.62 26.71
CA ILE A 179 0.58 -3.29 25.46
C ILE A 179 -0.18 -2.65 24.29
N ASP A 180 -1.44 -2.30 24.49
CA ASP A 180 -2.25 -1.66 23.45
C ASP A 180 -1.72 -0.25 23.11
N LEU A 181 -1.27 0.50 24.12
CA LEU A 181 -0.62 1.79 23.91
C LEU A 181 0.73 1.62 23.16
N PHE A 182 1.55 0.67 23.64
CA PHE A 182 2.84 0.37 23.01
C PHE A 182 2.66 -0.05 21.54
N GLY A 183 1.70 -0.93 21.22
CA GLY A 183 1.47 -1.39 19.85
C GLY A 183 1.09 -0.25 18.89
N LYS A 184 0.25 0.70 19.35
CA LYS A 184 -0.07 1.92 18.61
C LYS A 184 1.15 2.80 18.39
N GLN A 185 1.93 3.05 19.45
CA GLN A 185 3.16 3.85 19.39
C GLN A 185 4.23 3.19 18.51
N LEU A 186 4.33 1.85 18.54
CA LEU A 186 5.24 1.09 17.68
C LEU A 186 4.87 1.25 16.20
N SER A 187 3.58 1.20 15.87
CA SER A 187 3.14 1.45 14.50
C SER A 187 3.44 2.90 14.04
N MET A 188 3.34 3.89 14.95
CA MET A 188 3.77 5.27 14.67
C MET A 188 5.28 5.35 14.44
N HIS A 189 6.08 4.68 15.28
CA HIS A 189 7.53 4.62 15.13
C HIS A 189 7.91 4.02 13.77
N ILE A 190 7.31 2.88 13.38
CA ILE A 190 7.55 2.25 12.08
C ILE A 190 7.19 3.18 10.91
N ALA A 191 6.10 3.93 11.02
CA ALA A 191 5.73 4.91 10.00
C ALA A 191 6.82 5.98 9.80
N ALA A 192 7.42 6.46 10.88
CA ALA A 192 8.44 7.51 10.88
C ALA A 192 9.83 6.99 10.51
N SER A 193 10.24 5.85 11.08
CA SER A 193 11.64 5.36 11.01
C SER A 193 11.88 4.36 9.88
N ASN A 194 10.82 3.85 9.24
CA ASN A 194 10.88 2.95 8.07
C ASN A 194 11.88 1.78 8.23
N PRO A 195 11.80 0.95 9.28
CA PRO A 195 12.64 -0.23 9.39
C PRO A 195 12.34 -1.23 8.28
N ILE A 196 13.32 -2.03 7.88
CA ILE A 196 13.19 -3.05 6.82
C ILE A 196 13.12 -4.47 7.37
N SER A 197 13.42 -4.66 8.66
CA SER A 197 13.31 -5.94 9.37
C SER A 197 12.98 -5.70 10.85
N VAL A 198 12.55 -6.75 11.56
CA VAL A 198 12.41 -6.67 13.03
C VAL A 198 13.79 -6.69 13.68
N ASN A 199 14.64 -7.66 13.32
CA ASN A 199 15.99 -7.82 13.87
C ASN A 199 17.08 -7.61 12.79
N PRO A 200 18.33 -7.27 13.19
CA PRO A 200 19.45 -7.04 12.24
C PRO A 200 19.82 -8.25 11.39
N ASP A 201 19.64 -9.45 11.90
CA ASP A 201 19.92 -10.73 11.24
C ASP A 201 18.82 -11.17 10.26
N GLU A 202 17.66 -10.52 10.30
CA GLU A 202 16.55 -10.76 9.38
C GLU A 202 16.60 -9.91 8.11
N ILE A 203 17.57 -8.97 8.01
CA ILE A 203 17.75 -8.19 6.79
C ILE A 203 18.16 -9.11 5.65
N LYS A 204 17.42 -9.04 4.55
CA LYS A 204 17.67 -9.87 3.37
C LYS A 204 19.09 -9.68 2.84
N GLN A 205 19.77 -10.78 2.53
CA GLN A 205 21.14 -10.76 2.04
C GLN A 205 21.33 -9.88 0.80
N GLU A 206 20.36 -9.87 -0.11
CA GLU A 206 20.38 -9.00 -1.31
C GLU A 206 20.48 -7.51 -0.98
N ILE A 207 19.88 -7.07 0.13
CA ILE A 207 19.95 -5.67 0.58
C ILE A 207 21.32 -5.40 1.17
N LEU A 208 21.85 -6.33 1.98
CA LEU A 208 23.19 -6.22 2.55
C LEU A 208 24.27 -6.21 1.46
N ASP A 209 24.13 -7.03 0.43
CA ASP A 209 25.07 -7.08 -0.69
C ASP A 209 25.09 -5.80 -1.51
N LYS A 210 23.93 -5.18 -1.71
CA LYS A 210 23.82 -3.87 -2.37
C LYS A 210 24.52 -2.79 -1.56
N GLU A 211 24.23 -2.71 -0.27
CA GLU A 211 24.85 -1.73 0.61
C GLU A 211 26.37 -1.94 0.71
N GLN A 212 26.81 -3.22 0.85
CA GLN A 212 28.24 -3.55 0.88
C GLN A 212 28.98 -3.09 -0.39
N LYS A 213 28.35 -3.20 -1.56
CA LYS A 213 28.92 -2.70 -2.83
C LYS A 213 29.08 -1.19 -2.79
N LEU A 214 28.04 -0.45 -2.37
CA LEU A 214 28.10 1.01 -2.26
C LEU A 214 29.18 1.46 -1.28
N VAL A 215 29.28 0.85 -0.11
CA VAL A 215 30.31 1.13 0.88
C VAL A 215 31.72 0.84 0.33
N THR A 216 31.86 -0.27 -0.41
CA THR A 216 33.16 -0.65 -1.02
C THR A 216 33.58 0.36 -2.09
N GLU A 217 32.67 0.81 -2.96
CA GLU A 217 32.96 1.82 -3.98
C GLU A 217 33.32 3.17 -3.37
N GLU A 218 32.61 3.60 -2.32
CA GLU A 218 32.93 4.83 -1.60
C GLU A 218 34.34 4.77 -0.99
N LEU A 219 34.71 3.65 -0.38
CA LEU A 219 36.01 3.48 0.26
C LEU A 219 37.19 3.38 -0.73
N LYS A 220 36.97 2.77 -1.92
CA LYS A 220 37.98 2.77 -3.00
C LYS A 220 38.34 4.19 -3.41
N ASN A 221 37.39 5.08 -3.48
CA ASN A 221 37.59 6.48 -3.88
C ASN A 221 38.17 7.35 -2.75
N SER A 222 38.28 6.82 -1.53
CA SER A 222 38.74 7.58 -0.35
C SER A 222 40.28 7.61 -0.17
N GLY A 223 41.04 6.84 -0.94
CA GLY A 223 42.49 6.74 -0.85
C GLY A 223 43.07 6.18 0.47
N LYS A 224 42.22 5.54 1.29
CA LYS A 224 42.63 4.99 2.59
C LYS A 224 43.35 3.63 2.44
N PRO A 225 44.33 3.31 3.34
CA PRO A 225 44.91 1.99 3.38
C PRO A 225 43.87 0.88 3.51
N GLU A 226 44.12 -0.27 2.89
CA GLU A 226 43.17 -1.38 2.78
C GLU A 226 42.63 -1.88 4.13
N ASP A 227 43.52 -2.01 5.14
CA ASP A 227 43.15 -2.46 6.49
C ASP A 227 42.20 -1.47 7.19
N ILE A 228 42.41 -0.16 6.98
CA ILE A 228 41.55 0.89 7.52
C ILE A 228 40.22 0.87 6.78
N ALA A 229 40.23 0.73 5.45
CA ALA A 229 39.03 0.64 4.64
C ALA A 229 38.14 -0.56 5.05
N LYS A 230 38.72 -1.74 5.32
CA LYS A 230 38.02 -2.92 5.83
C LYS A 230 37.33 -2.66 7.18
N LYS A 231 38.03 -2.04 8.13
CA LYS A 231 37.46 -1.69 9.45
C LYS A 231 36.32 -0.70 9.32
N ILE A 232 36.48 0.33 8.49
CA ILE A 232 35.41 1.32 8.23
C ILE A 232 34.21 0.64 7.55
N SER A 233 34.44 -0.23 6.57
CA SER A 233 33.37 -0.98 5.90
C SER A 233 32.55 -1.81 6.89
N SER A 234 33.21 -2.58 7.75
CA SER A 234 32.55 -3.37 8.80
C SER A 234 31.72 -2.48 9.73
N GLY A 235 32.28 -1.35 10.18
CA GLY A 235 31.57 -0.38 11.02
C GLY A 235 30.33 0.21 10.34
N LYS A 236 30.44 0.59 9.06
CA LYS A 236 29.32 1.10 8.26
C LYS A 236 28.21 0.05 8.08
N MET A 237 28.59 -1.20 7.77
CA MET A 237 27.62 -2.29 7.63
C MET A 237 26.89 -2.61 8.94
N ASN A 238 27.60 -2.60 10.07
CA ASN A 238 26.96 -2.79 11.37
C ASN A 238 25.98 -1.64 11.67
N LYS A 239 26.40 -0.40 11.42
CA LYS A 239 25.54 0.75 11.58
C LYS A 239 24.30 0.69 10.66
N PHE A 240 24.49 0.31 9.40
CA PHE A 240 23.37 0.10 8.46
C PHE A 240 22.35 -0.90 9.01
N LYS A 241 22.83 -2.05 9.52
CA LYS A 241 21.95 -3.05 10.14
C LYS A 241 21.20 -2.49 11.34
N GLU A 242 21.88 -1.75 12.22
CA GLU A 242 21.27 -1.15 13.42
C GLU A 242 20.23 -0.09 13.05
N ASP A 243 20.55 0.79 12.10
CA ASP A 243 19.67 1.90 11.70
C ASP A 243 18.42 1.42 10.96
N ASN A 244 18.49 0.24 10.32
CA ASN A 244 17.42 -0.31 9.49
C ASN A 244 16.64 -1.46 10.15
N SER A 245 16.94 -1.83 11.39
CA SER A 245 16.24 -2.89 12.12
C SER A 245 15.44 -2.32 13.28
N LEU A 246 14.15 -2.68 13.35
CA LEU A 246 13.19 -2.12 14.29
C LEU A 246 13.70 -2.16 15.75
N MET A 247 14.21 -3.32 16.20
CA MET A 247 14.63 -3.52 17.59
C MET A 247 15.83 -2.68 18.00
N THR A 248 16.66 -2.25 17.05
CA THR A 248 17.88 -1.47 17.30
C THR A 248 17.72 0.01 17.01
N GLN A 249 16.63 0.43 16.34
CA GLN A 249 16.33 1.83 16.08
C GLN A 249 16.07 2.59 17.39
N GLN A 250 16.41 3.88 17.37
CA GLN A 250 16.10 4.81 18.44
C GLN A 250 14.61 5.09 18.48
N TRP A 251 13.98 4.94 19.65
CA TRP A 251 12.54 5.13 19.82
C TRP A 251 12.12 6.58 19.55
N VAL A 252 11.22 6.78 18.61
CA VAL A 252 10.85 8.14 18.15
C VAL A 252 10.31 9.03 19.29
N MET A 253 9.60 8.44 20.27
CA MET A 253 9.06 9.18 21.41
C MET A 253 10.10 9.48 22.50
N GLU A 254 11.17 8.67 22.56
CA GLU A 254 12.27 8.83 23.53
C GLU A 254 13.62 8.43 22.88
N PRO A 255 14.25 9.33 22.09
CA PRO A 255 15.42 9.01 21.28
C PRO A 255 16.67 8.56 22.05
N LYS A 256 16.67 8.60 23.36
CA LYS A 256 17.76 8.07 24.21
C LYS A 256 17.68 6.55 24.38
N LYS A 257 16.56 5.93 24.07
CA LYS A 257 16.31 4.50 24.21
C LYS A 257 16.10 3.85 22.85
N LYS A 258 16.54 2.60 22.71
CA LYS A 258 16.21 1.75 21.55
C LYS A 258 14.84 1.08 21.76
N VAL A 259 14.17 0.69 20.67
CA VAL A 259 12.88 -0.05 20.74
C VAL A 259 12.97 -1.25 21.68
N LYS A 260 14.06 -2.03 21.63
CA LYS A 260 14.29 -3.16 22.54
C LYS A 260 14.25 -2.77 24.02
N ASN A 261 14.82 -1.61 24.38
CA ASN A 261 14.81 -1.16 25.78
C ASN A 261 13.39 -0.81 26.25
N ILE A 262 12.58 -0.22 25.37
CA ILE A 262 11.17 0.06 25.67
C ILE A 262 10.40 -1.24 25.95
N ILE A 263 10.65 -2.30 25.14
CA ILE A 263 10.03 -3.61 25.35
C ILE A 263 10.45 -4.22 26.68
N GLU A 264 11.73 -4.14 27.04
CA GLU A 264 12.27 -4.62 28.31
C GLU A 264 11.62 -3.88 29.51
N GLU A 265 11.43 -2.56 29.42
CA GLU A 265 10.81 -1.73 30.44
C GLU A 265 9.30 -2.04 30.62
N LEU A 266 8.62 -2.53 29.59
CA LEU A 266 7.24 -2.99 29.71
C LEU A 266 7.10 -4.20 30.66
N GLY A 267 8.18 -5.00 30.80
CA GLY A 267 8.24 -6.12 31.73
C GLY A 267 7.48 -7.37 31.31
N PHE A 268 6.98 -7.46 30.07
CA PHE A 268 6.26 -8.62 29.54
C PHE A 268 7.21 -9.57 28.82
N LYS A 269 7.63 -10.64 29.49
CA LYS A 269 8.65 -11.59 28.98
C LYS A 269 8.26 -12.33 27.70
N ASP A 270 6.97 -12.48 27.44
CA ASP A 270 6.42 -13.20 26.28
C ASP A 270 6.05 -12.27 25.12
N LEU A 271 6.21 -10.95 25.28
CA LEU A 271 5.91 -9.99 24.23
C LEU A 271 6.92 -10.10 23.09
N LYS A 272 6.43 -10.36 21.89
CA LYS A 272 7.23 -10.46 20.66
C LYS A 272 6.58 -9.68 19.52
N ILE A 273 7.37 -8.91 18.81
CA ILE A 273 6.97 -8.34 17.52
C ILE A 273 7.14 -9.45 16.49
N ILE A 274 6.05 -9.86 15.83
CA ILE A 274 6.05 -10.98 14.88
C ILE A 274 6.31 -10.50 13.47
N ASP A 275 5.59 -9.46 13.04
CA ASP A 275 5.69 -8.91 11.69
C ASP A 275 5.19 -7.47 11.69
N PHE A 276 5.60 -6.72 10.70
CA PHE A 276 5.01 -5.43 10.38
C PHE A 276 5.03 -5.20 8.88
N TYR A 277 4.16 -4.34 8.42
CA TYR A 277 4.19 -3.90 7.03
C TYR A 277 3.86 -2.42 6.94
N ARG A 278 4.67 -1.68 6.21
CA ARG A 278 4.53 -0.25 5.96
C ARG A 278 4.42 -0.01 4.47
N ILE A 279 3.42 0.78 4.09
CA ILE A 279 3.31 1.33 2.75
C ILE A 279 3.28 2.85 2.86
N LYS A 280 4.07 3.52 2.04
CA LYS A 280 4.00 4.95 1.79
C LYS A 280 3.84 5.17 0.30
N ILE A 281 2.89 6.01 -0.08
CA ILE A 281 2.67 6.40 -1.48
C ILE A 281 3.90 7.13 -2.01
N GLY A 282 4.36 6.70 -3.19
CA GLY A 282 5.51 7.31 -3.88
C GLY A 282 6.88 6.72 -3.50
N ASP A 283 6.94 5.69 -2.58
CA ASP A 283 8.18 4.95 -2.29
C ASP A 283 8.51 3.94 -3.38
#